data_282296675d5e9525192fae245819cb84
#
_entry.id   282296675d5e9525192fae245819cb84
#
_cell.length_a   1.000
_cell.length_b   1.000
_cell.length_c   1.000
_cell.angle_alpha   90.00
_cell.angle_beta   90.00
_cell.angle_gamma   90.00
#
_symmetry.space_group_name_H-M   'P 1'
#
loop_
_entity.id
_entity.type
_entity.pdbx_description
1 polymer ?
#
loop_
_entity_poly.entity_id
_entity_poly.type
_entity_poly.pdbx_seq_one_letter_code
_entity_poly.pdbx_strand_id
1 'polypeptide(L)'
;MVQVDETTQGVLNQISEGFEQKGAYNLRQNGIPLCHGDSEHIKIRKKEDKPGIDILIDGETKGEKVFIPVVVSVSGMTDLVYNDFYVADGADVTIVAGCGIHNGGCNDSRHDGIHTFHVGKNANVRYEEKHYGEGNGTGQRILNPVTNIEIGEKSVFTLDTVQIKGVDSTIRTTNVVMDANSKLFVLERLMTDGDQKAESDIEVCMNGSGSSAQIISRSVGKGNSSQVFHPKAVGKNKCHAHIQCDSIIMDHAQVGSIPEIQAKHVDAAIIHEAAIGRINDEQLLKLRTLGMTEAEAENVIIENFLS
;
A
#
# COMPACT_ATOMS: atom_id res chain seq x y z
N MET A 1 2.66 -21.84 18.69
CA MET A 1 3.25 -20.95 17.66
C MET A 1 3.82 -21.82 16.56
N VAL A 2 3.43 -21.55 15.31
CA VAL A 2 4.00 -22.23 14.14
C VAL A 2 5.40 -21.67 13.92
N GLN A 3 6.41 -22.55 13.81
CA GLN A 3 7.76 -22.13 13.41
C GLN A 3 7.81 -21.99 11.89
N VAL A 4 8.35 -20.89 11.42
CA VAL A 4 8.67 -20.63 10.02
C VAL A 4 10.19 -20.76 9.81
N ASP A 5 10.62 -21.00 8.58
CA ASP A 5 12.05 -21.04 8.23
C ASP A 5 12.70 -19.64 8.32
N GLU A 6 14.04 -19.59 8.31
CA GLU A 6 14.81 -18.34 8.44
C GLU A 6 14.48 -17.34 7.31
N THR A 7 14.30 -17.81 6.08
CA THR A 7 13.95 -16.96 4.93
C THR A 7 12.60 -16.31 5.14
N THR A 8 11.60 -17.09 5.51
CA THR A 8 10.25 -16.58 5.80
C THR A 8 10.27 -15.60 6.96
N GLN A 9 11.04 -15.89 8.04
CA GLN A 9 11.16 -14.97 9.17
C GLN A 9 11.86 -13.66 8.76
N GLY A 10 12.89 -13.74 7.91
CA GLY A 10 13.56 -12.56 7.36
C GLY A 10 12.61 -11.65 6.60
N VAL A 11 11.80 -12.21 5.71
CA VAL A 11 10.78 -11.47 4.96
C VAL A 11 9.70 -10.89 5.89
N LEU A 12 9.19 -11.67 6.84
CA LEU A 12 8.18 -11.21 7.82
C LEU A 12 8.64 -9.98 8.61
N ASN A 13 9.91 -9.95 9.02
CA ASN A 13 10.48 -8.80 9.74
C ASN A 13 10.49 -7.53 8.88
N GLN A 14 10.53 -7.67 7.55
CA GLN A 14 10.50 -6.54 6.63
C GLN A 14 9.08 -6.02 6.35
N ILE A 15 8.09 -6.91 6.31
CA ILE A 15 6.73 -6.57 5.86
C ILE A 15 5.72 -6.37 6.98
N SER A 16 5.99 -6.85 8.19
CA SER A 16 5.03 -6.84 9.32
C SER A 16 5.75 -6.55 10.63
N GLU A 17 6.18 -5.30 10.80
CA GLU A 17 6.84 -4.88 12.04
C GLU A 17 5.92 -5.07 13.24
N GLY A 18 6.46 -5.73 14.28
CA GLY A 18 5.71 -6.05 15.50
C GLY A 18 4.73 -7.21 15.37
N PHE A 19 4.76 -7.97 14.26
CA PHE A 19 3.93 -9.15 14.12
C PHE A 19 4.25 -10.21 15.17
N GLU A 20 3.24 -10.59 15.92
CA GLU A 20 3.26 -11.74 16.83
C GLU A 20 2.06 -12.64 16.51
N GLN A 21 2.20 -13.94 16.73
CA GLN A 21 1.08 -14.90 16.61
C GLN A 21 0.14 -14.77 17.82
N LYS A 22 -0.42 -13.56 18.03
CA LYS A 22 -1.36 -13.21 19.10
C LYS A 22 -2.44 -12.27 18.60
N GLY A 23 -3.63 -12.32 19.18
CA GLY A 23 -4.77 -11.51 18.76
C GLY A 23 -5.28 -11.93 17.37
N ALA A 24 -5.76 -10.99 16.60
CA ALA A 24 -6.27 -11.24 15.26
C ALA A 24 -5.12 -11.25 14.23
N TYR A 25 -4.91 -12.39 13.59
CA TYR A 25 -3.90 -12.53 12.53
C TYR A 25 -4.19 -13.69 11.59
N ASN A 26 -3.68 -13.60 10.36
CA ASN A 26 -3.66 -14.71 9.39
C ASN A 26 -2.34 -14.71 8.64
N LEU A 27 -1.44 -15.63 8.97
CA LEU A 27 -0.17 -15.83 8.28
C LEU A 27 -0.37 -16.78 7.09
N ARG A 28 0.00 -16.32 5.91
CA ARG A 28 -0.04 -17.09 4.67
C ARG A 28 1.36 -17.27 4.11
N GLN A 29 1.71 -18.49 3.71
CA GLN A 29 3.00 -18.79 3.08
C GLN A 29 2.78 -19.69 1.87
N ASN A 30 3.38 -19.33 0.74
CA ASN A 30 3.36 -20.13 -0.48
C ASN A 30 1.95 -20.63 -0.84
N GLY A 31 0.98 -19.70 -0.89
CA GLY A 31 -0.40 -20.00 -1.25
C GLY A 31 -1.24 -20.71 -0.19
N ILE A 32 -0.68 -21.03 0.96
CA ILE A 32 -1.36 -21.80 2.02
C ILE A 32 -1.45 -20.97 3.31
N PRO A 33 -2.63 -20.87 3.95
CA PRO A 33 -2.72 -20.31 5.29
C PRO A 33 -2.02 -21.25 6.29
N LEU A 34 -0.99 -20.73 6.98
CA LEU A 34 -0.23 -21.51 7.97
C LEU A 34 -0.90 -21.53 9.33
N CYS A 35 -1.33 -20.37 9.78
CA CYS A 35 -1.99 -20.20 11.06
C CYS A 35 -2.78 -18.90 11.09
N HIS A 36 -3.81 -18.88 11.92
CA HIS A 36 -4.61 -17.69 12.19
C HIS A 36 -4.99 -17.64 13.66
N GLY A 37 -5.38 -16.47 14.12
CA GLY A 37 -5.95 -16.22 15.44
C GLY A 37 -7.05 -15.18 15.34
N ASP A 38 -8.03 -15.31 16.23
CA ASP A 38 -9.08 -14.32 16.45
C ASP A 38 -8.73 -13.46 17.68
N SER A 39 -9.25 -12.25 17.76
CA SER A 39 -9.32 -11.48 19.01
C SER A 39 -10.74 -11.52 19.57
N GLU A 40 -11.01 -10.74 20.63
CA GLU A 40 -12.35 -10.62 21.18
C GLU A 40 -13.33 -10.04 20.16
N HIS A 41 -12.92 -8.97 19.45
CA HIS A 41 -13.76 -8.18 18.55
C HIS A 41 -13.47 -8.41 17.06
N ILE A 42 -12.43 -9.16 16.70
CA ILE A 42 -12.07 -9.43 15.31
C ILE A 42 -12.07 -10.93 15.05
N LYS A 43 -12.88 -11.38 14.07
CA LYS A 43 -13.00 -12.78 13.69
C LYS A 43 -12.56 -13.00 12.25
N ILE A 44 -11.71 -13.99 12.03
CA ILE A 44 -11.20 -14.36 10.71
C ILE A 44 -11.85 -15.66 10.27
N ARG A 45 -12.44 -15.66 9.08
CA ARG A 45 -13.13 -16.81 8.49
C ARG A 45 -12.54 -17.13 7.12
N LYS A 46 -12.26 -18.39 6.87
CA LYS A 46 -11.83 -18.84 5.54
C LYS A 46 -13.01 -18.73 4.57
N LYS A 47 -12.76 -18.22 3.36
CA LYS A 47 -13.73 -18.27 2.26
C LYS A 47 -13.93 -19.70 1.77
N GLU A 48 -15.15 -20.03 1.37
CA GLU A 48 -15.50 -21.35 0.86
C GLU A 48 -15.42 -21.43 -0.67
N ASP A 49 -15.63 -20.32 -1.36
CA ASP A 49 -15.76 -20.21 -2.82
C ASP A 49 -14.45 -19.90 -3.55
N LYS A 50 -13.48 -19.30 -2.85
CA LYS A 50 -12.22 -18.84 -3.44
C LYS A 50 -11.10 -18.78 -2.39
N PRO A 51 -9.81 -18.77 -2.79
CA PRO A 51 -8.71 -18.58 -1.84
C PRO A 51 -8.84 -17.22 -1.14
N GLY A 52 -8.81 -17.20 0.20
CA GLY A 52 -8.88 -15.96 0.96
C GLY A 52 -9.65 -16.07 2.26
N ILE A 53 -9.90 -14.92 2.86
CA ILE A 53 -10.53 -14.81 4.18
C ILE A 53 -11.54 -13.66 4.22
N ASP A 54 -12.53 -13.79 5.09
CA ASP A 54 -13.40 -12.73 5.57
C ASP A 54 -12.94 -12.30 6.95
N ILE A 55 -12.70 -11.02 7.15
CA ILE A 55 -12.30 -10.42 8.42
C ILE A 55 -13.49 -9.61 8.94
N LEU A 56 -14.10 -10.09 10.02
CA LEU A 56 -15.27 -9.46 10.64
C LEU A 56 -14.80 -8.65 11.84
N ILE A 57 -14.98 -7.33 11.79
CA ILE A 57 -14.55 -6.37 12.80
C ILE A 57 -15.79 -5.73 13.39
N ASP A 58 -16.07 -6.00 14.66
CA ASP A 58 -17.28 -5.49 15.32
C ASP A 58 -17.14 -4.04 15.80
N GLY A 59 -18.26 -3.40 16.16
CA GLY A 59 -18.31 -1.99 16.55
C GLY A 59 -17.67 -1.66 17.89
N GLU A 60 -17.41 -2.67 18.71
CA GLU A 60 -16.74 -2.51 20.01
C GLU A 60 -15.21 -2.50 19.87
N THR A 61 -14.69 -2.78 18.68
CA THR A 61 -13.25 -2.70 18.38
C THR A 61 -12.73 -1.29 18.64
N LYS A 62 -11.72 -1.15 19.50
CA LYS A 62 -11.12 0.13 19.87
C LYS A 62 -9.59 0.06 19.82
N GLY A 63 -9.00 0.47 18.68
CA GLY A 63 -7.55 0.54 18.48
C GLY A 63 -6.88 -0.86 18.39
N GLU A 64 -7.64 -1.93 18.11
CA GLU A 64 -7.06 -3.25 17.88
C GLU A 64 -6.31 -3.31 16.55
N LYS A 65 -5.35 -4.24 16.49
CA LYS A 65 -4.61 -4.54 15.24
C LYS A 65 -4.94 -5.93 14.73
N VAL A 66 -5.06 -6.04 13.41
CA VAL A 66 -5.10 -7.33 12.72
C VAL A 66 -3.94 -7.41 11.72
N PHE A 67 -3.20 -8.53 11.73
CA PHE A 67 -2.07 -8.78 10.85
C PHE A 67 -2.41 -9.83 9.80
N ILE A 68 -2.16 -9.53 8.54
CA ILE A 68 -2.37 -10.46 7.42
C ILE A 68 -1.13 -10.57 6.52
N PRO A 69 0.03 -10.99 7.07
CA PRO A 69 1.25 -11.13 6.28
C PRO A 69 1.18 -12.30 5.30
N VAL A 70 1.74 -12.09 4.11
CA VAL A 70 1.91 -13.09 3.06
C VAL A 70 3.37 -13.19 2.66
N VAL A 71 3.90 -14.40 2.62
CA VAL A 71 5.27 -14.68 2.16
C VAL A 71 5.24 -15.69 1.02
N VAL A 72 5.86 -15.35 -0.10
CA VAL A 72 6.14 -16.28 -1.20
C VAL A 72 7.65 -16.52 -1.25
N SER A 73 8.07 -17.77 -1.04
CA SER A 73 9.48 -18.17 -1.00
C SER A 73 9.83 -19.26 -2.01
N VAL A 74 8.87 -19.75 -2.77
CA VAL A 74 9.07 -20.77 -3.83
C VAL A 74 9.11 -20.09 -5.18
N SER A 75 10.21 -20.30 -5.93
CA SER A 75 10.38 -19.78 -7.28
C SER A 75 9.34 -20.38 -8.24
N GLY A 76 8.81 -19.54 -9.12
CA GLY A 76 7.79 -19.94 -10.09
C GLY A 76 6.37 -20.02 -9.54
N MET A 77 6.15 -19.54 -8.33
CA MET A 77 4.83 -19.57 -7.71
C MET A 77 3.98 -18.36 -8.09
N THR A 78 2.71 -18.62 -8.36
CA THR A 78 1.66 -17.58 -8.46
C THR A 78 0.63 -17.82 -7.36
N ASP A 79 0.44 -16.83 -6.50
CA ASP A 79 -0.56 -16.82 -5.41
C ASP A 79 -1.56 -15.70 -5.64
N LEU A 80 -2.84 -16.06 -5.71
CA LEU A 80 -3.97 -15.12 -5.80
C LEU A 80 -4.87 -15.30 -4.58
N VAL A 81 -5.16 -14.21 -3.86
CA VAL A 81 -5.94 -14.25 -2.63
C VAL A 81 -6.97 -13.12 -2.56
N TYR A 82 -8.14 -13.40 -2.02
CA TYR A 82 -9.25 -12.48 -1.84
C TYR A 82 -9.54 -12.28 -0.34
N ASN A 83 -9.36 -11.08 0.15
CA ASN A 83 -9.62 -10.76 1.56
C ASN A 83 -10.67 -9.65 1.64
N ASP A 84 -11.81 -9.96 2.25
CA ASP A 84 -12.89 -9.00 2.45
C ASP A 84 -12.95 -8.59 3.93
N PHE A 85 -12.95 -7.29 4.18
CA PHE A 85 -12.99 -6.69 5.51
C PHE A 85 -14.34 -6.06 5.76
N TYR A 86 -15.07 -6.59 6.71
CA TYR A 86 -16.37 -6.06 7.13
C TYR A 86 -16.19 -5.31 8.45
N VAL A 87 -16.11 -3.99 8.35
CA VAL A 87 -15.91 -3.10 9.49
C VAL A 87 -17.24 -2.54 9.93
N ALA A 88 -17.69 -2.89 11.12
CA ALA A 88 -18.97 -2.43 11.67
C ALA A 88 -18.96 -0.94 12.01
N ASP A 89 -20.14 -0.37 12.21
CA ASP A 89 -20.31 1.02 12.62
C ASP A 89 -19.57 1.32 13.93
N GLY A 90 -18.81 2.42 13.94
CA GLY A 90 -18.09 2.88 15.13
C GLY A 90 -16.81 2.14 15.49
N ALA A 91 -16.39 1.14 14.71
CA ALA A 91 -15.15 0.42 14.94
C ALA A 91 -13.91 1.30 14.70
N ASP A 92 -12.85 1.07 15.49
CA ASP A 92 -11.52 1.68 15.33
C ASP A 92 -10.48 0.58 15.24
N VAL A 93 -9.85 0.42 14.08
CA VAL A 93 -8.98 -0.72 13.76
C VAL A 93 -7.78 -0.33 12.91
N THR A 94 -6.64 -0.95 13.18
CA THR A 94 -5.46 -0.93 12.30
C THR A 94 -5.27 -2.30 11.66
N ILE A 95 -5.20 -2.33 10.33
CA ILE A 95 -4.98 -3.54 9.54
C ILE A 95 -3.57 -3.45 8.94
N VAL A 96 -2.72 -4.42 9.25
CA VAL A 96 -1.34 -4.49 8.76
C VAL A 96 -1.23 -5.63 7.76
N ALA A 97 -1.13 -5.28 6.49
CA ALA A 97 -0.94 -6.21 5.39
C ALA A 97 0.48 -6.10 4.85
N GLY A 98 1.22 -7.17 4.92
CA GLY A 98 2.56 -7.23 4.37
C GLY A 98 2.65 -8.32 3.31
N CYS A 99 3.14 -7.99 2.12
CA CYS A 99 3.38 -8.98 1.05
C CYS A 99 4.86 -9.00 0.70
N GLY A 100 5.51 -10.16 0.87
CA GLY A 100 6.92 -10.30 0.59
C GLY A 100 7.23 -11.51 -0.29
N ILE A 101 8.14 -11.31 -1.25
CA ILE A 101 8.60 -12.37 -2.15
C ILE A 101 10.11 -12.55 -1.99
N HIS A 102 10.52 -13.76 -1.59
CA HIS A 102 11.90 -14.23 -1.73
C HIS A 102 12.00 -15.10 -2.96
N ASN A 103 12.72 -14.68 -4.00
CA ASN A 103 12.92 -15.48 -5.20
C ASN A 103 14.42 -15.82 -5.38
N GLY A 104 14.79 -17.06 -5.07
CA GLY A 104 16.15 -17.59 -5.27
C GLY A 104 16.32 -18.38 -6.57
N GLY A 105 15.29 -18.50 -7.41
CA GLY A 105 15.30 -19.29 -8.63
C GLY A 105 15.22 -18.47 -9.92
N CYS A 106 14.98 -19.17 -11.03
CA CYS A 106 14.94 -18.55 -12.36
C CYS A 106 13.53 -18.29 -12.91
N ASN A 107 12.49 -18.76 -12.24
CA ASN A 107 11.10 -18.54 -12.66
C ASN A 107 10.49 -17.37 -11.89
N ASP A 108 9.58 -16.63 -12.52
CA ASP A 108 8.92 -15.50 -11.90
C ASP A 108 7.99 -15.92 -10.75
N SER A 109 8.08 -15.23 -9.63
CA SER A 109 7.18 -15.42 -8.49
C SER A 109 6.24 -14.24 -8.37
N ARG A 110 4.94 -14.51 -8.15
CA ARG A 110 3.89 -13.51 -8.18
C ARG A 110 2.92 -13.68 -7.02
N HIS A 111 2.51 -12.56 -6.44
CA HIS A 111 1.39 -12.51 -5.51
C HIS A 111 0.43 -11.39 -5.88
N ASP A 112 -0.85 -11.73 -6.01
CA ASP A 112 -1.94 -10.81 -6.28
C ASP A 112 -2.92 -10.85 -5.10
N GLY A 113 -2.88 -9.83 -4.25
CA GLY A 113 -3.84 -9.63 -3.16
C GLY A 113 -5.01 -8.77 -3.65
N ILE A 114 -6.24 -9.29 -3.56
CA ILE A 114 -7.46 -8.51 -3.81
C ILE A 114 -8.13 -8.28 -2.47
N HIS A 115 -8.12 -7.03 -2.02
CA HIS A 115 -8.63 -6.59 -0.73
C HIS A 115 -9.86 -5.73 -0.94
N THR A 116 -10.97 -6.08 -0.27
CA THR A 116 -12.22 -5.29 -0.33
C THR A 116 -12.63 -4.87 1.07
N PHE A 117 -12.81 -3.57 1.28
CA PHE A 117 -13.18 -2.98 2.55
C PHE A 117 -14.63 -2.47 2.49
N HIS A 118 -15.49 -3.03 3.31
CA HIS A 118 -16.84 -2.55 3.56
C HIS A 118 -16.85 -1.84 4.92
N VAL A 119 -16.71 -0.52 4.90
CA VAL A 119 -16.57 0.28 6.13
C VAL A 119 -17.91 0.89 6.51
N GLY A 120 -18.40 0.55 7.69
CA GLY A 120 -19.61 1.09 8.27
C GLY A 120 -19.55 2.59 8.58
N LYS A 121 -20.53 3.13 9.29
CA LYS A 121 -20.62 4.55 9.65
C LYS A 121 -19.78 4.85 10.90
N ASN A 122 -19.25 6.08 10.98
CA ASN A 122 -18.47 6.57 12.12
C ASN A 122 -17.30 5.67 12.49
N ALA A 123 -16.79 4.87 11.56
CA ALA A 123 -15.66 3.98 11.77
C ALA A 123 -14.33 4.70 11.46
N ASN A 124 -13.25 4.24 12.07
CA ASN A 124 -11.90 4.70 11.82
C ASN A 124 -11.03 3.50 11.42
N VAL A 125 -10.55 3.49 10.20
CA VAL A 125 -9.74 2.38 9.65
C VAL A 125 -8.39 2.92 9.22
N ARG A 126 -7.33 2.31 9.71
CA ARG A 126 -5.97 2.49 9.21
C ARG A 126 -5.52 1.19 8.54
N TYR A 127 -5.23 1.24 7.25
CA TYR A 127 -4.70 0.14 6.47
C TYR A 127 -3.26 0.42 6.07
N GLU A 128 -2.33 -0.37 6.62
CA GLU A 128 -0.90 -0.29 6.35
C GLU A 128 -0.50 -1.47 5.46
N GLU A 129 -0.02 -1.18 4.25
CA GLU A 129 0.40 -2.19 3.30
C GLU A 129 1.89 -2.02 2.96
N LYS A 130 2.67 -3.08 3.13
CA LYS A 130 4.10 -3.06 2.83
C LYS A 130 4.48 -4.16 1.87
N HIS A 131 5.11 -3.77 0.77
CA HIS A 131 5.63 -4.67 -0.27
C HIS A 131 7.14 -4.76 -0.20
N TYR A 132 7.66 -5.98 -0.29
CA TYR A 132 9.08 -6.25 -0.20
C TYR A 132 9.48 -7.41 -1.12
N GLY A 133 10.62 -7.27 -1.80
CA GLY A 133 11.21 -8.30 -2.62
C GLY A 133 12.67 -8.54 -2.26
N GLU A 134 13.11 -9.80 -2.28
CA GLU A 134 14.49 -10.17 -2.11
C GLU A 134 14.84 -11.49 -2.83
N GLY A 135 16.09 -11.91 -2.75
CA GLY A 135 16.61 -13.14 -3.34
C GLY A 135 17.56 -12.88 -4.50
N ASN A 136 18.44 -13.86 -4.74
CA ASN A 136 19.52 -13.78 -5.73
C ASN A 136 19.16 -14.48 -7.05
N GLY A 137 17.92 -14.92 -7.21
CA GLY A 137 17.44 -15.55 -8.44
C GLY A 137 17.28 -14.55 -9.58
N THR A 138 17.19 -15.07 -10.81
CA THR A 138 16.95 -14.28 -12.02
C THR A 138 15.47 -14.12 -12.37
N GLY A 139 14.58 -14.88 -11.72
CA GLY A 139 13.13 -14.73 -11.87
C GLY A 139 12.62 -13.48 -11.18
N GLN A 140 11.61 -12.86 -11.75
CA GLN A 140 11.02 -11.63 -11.25
C GLN A 140 10.22 -11.83 -9.95
N ARG A 141 10.10 -10.78 -9.16
CA ARG A 141 9.24 -10.64 -7.98
C ARG A 141 8.12 -9.66 -8.33
N ILE A 142 6.91 -10.20 -8.50
CA ILE A 142 5.76 -9.47 -9.04
C ILE A 142 4.69 -9.34 -7.96
N LEU A 143 4.26 -8.12 -7.66
CA LEU A 143 3.21 -7.82 -6.69
C LEU A 143 2.16 -6.90 -7.33
N ASN A 144 0.97 -7.44 -7.63
CA ASN A 144 -0.13 -6.67 -8.22
C ASN A 144 -1.35 -6.62 -7.29
N PRO A 145 -1.36 -5.72 -6.31
CA PRO A 145 -2.47 -5.59 -5.38
C PRO A 145 -3.66 -4.87 -6.02
N VAL A 146 -4.86 -5.30 -5.64
CA VAL A 146 -6.10 -4.58 -5.92
C VAL A 146 -6.78 -4.26 -4.59
N THR A 147 -7.07 -2.98 -4.35
CA THR A 147 -7.72 -2.52 -3.12
C THR A 147 -9.01 -1.79 -3.46
N ASN A 148 -10.14 -2.34 -3.02
CA ASN A 148 -11.47 -1.74 -3.18
C ASN A 148 -11.98 -1.26 -1.83
N ILE A 149 -12.42 -0.01 -1.72
CA ILE A 149 -12.78 0.61 -0.44
C ILE A 149 -14.14 1.31 -0.58
N GLU A 150 -15.09 0.89 0.24
CA GLU A 150 -16.38 1.56 0.40
C GLU A 150 -16.39 2.22 1.79
N ILE A 151 -16.35 3.56 1.84
CA ILE A 151 -16.26 4.31 3.10
C ILE A 151 -17.64 4.85 3.46
N GLY A 152 -18.21 4.34 4.56
CA GLY A 152 -19.51 4.76 5.07
C GLY A 152 -19.52 6.18 5.63
N GLU A 153 -20.72 6.69 5.91
CA GLU A 153 -20.98 8.05 6.38
C GLU A 153 -20.16 8.41 7.62
N LYS A 154 -19.49 9.56 7.61
CA LYS A 154 -18.65 10.10 8.72
C LYS A 154 -17.45 9.23 9.12
N SER A 155 -17.10 8.25 8.33
CA SER A 155 -15.95 7.39 8.60
C SER A 155 -14.65 7.96 8.05
N VAL A 156 -13.56 7.52 8.63
CA VAL A 156 -12.19 7.89 8.23
C VAL A 156 -11.48 6.63 7.77
N PHE A 157 -10.86 6.69 6.60
CA PHE A 157 -9.99 5.65 6.09
C PHE A 157 -8.60 6.22 5.78
N THR A 158 -7.58 5.62 6.37
CA THR A 158 -6.18 5.95 6.08
C THR A 158 -5.54 4.76 5.37
N LEU A 159 -5.06 4.97 4.16
CA LEU A 159 -4.30 4.01 3.37
C LEU A 159 -2.83 4.45 3.35
N ASP A 160 -1.97 3.65 3.93
CA ASP A 160 -0.52 3.87 4.00
C ASP A 160 0.20 2.73 3.27
N THR A 161 0.76 2.99 2.09
CA THR A 161 1.41 1.97 1.28
C THR A 161 2.90 2.25 1.11
N VAL A 162 3.71 1.20 1.26
CA VAL A 162 5.17 1.28 1.17
C VAL A 162 5.71 0.18 0.26
N GLN A 163 6.43 0.57 -0.79
CA GLN A 163 7.19 -0.34 -1.65
C GLN A 163 8.55 0.29 -1.97
N ILE A 164 9.56 -0.04 -1.18
CA ILE A 164 10.88 0.64 -1.25
C ILE A 164 11.97 -0.27 -1.78
N LYS A 165 11.79 -1.61 -1.77
CA LYS A 165 12.88 -2.51 -2.10
C LYS A 165 12.45 -3.78 -2.81
N GLY A 166 13.15 -4.08 -3.90
CA GLY A 166 13.30 -5.41 -4.48
C GLY A 166 12.11 -6.00 -5.22
N VAL A 167 11.03 -5.25 -5.42
CA VAL A 167 9.91 -5.65 -6.29
C VAL A 167 10.25 -5.28 -7.72
N ASP A 168 10.27 -6.26 -8.64
CA ASP A 168 10.69 -6.03 -10.02
C ASP A 168 9.57 -5.45 -10.87
N SER A 169 8.32 -5.85 -10.60
CA SER A 169 7.16 -5.32 -11.30
C SER A 169 5.96 -5.22 -10.37
N THR A 170 5.25 -4.10 -10.42
CA THR A 170 3.98 -3.91 -9.72
C THR A 170 2.98 -3.15 -10.58
N ILE A 171 1.72 -3.60 -10.55
CA ILE A 171 0.57 -2.84 -11.03
C ILE A 171 -0.42 -2.79 -9.87
N ARG A 172 -0.50 -1.65 -9.22
CA ARG A 172 -1.41 -1.40 -8.10
C ARG A 172 -2.69 -0.76 -8.59
N THR A 173 -3.83 -1.29 -8.19
CA THR A 173 -5.14 -0.68 -8.48
C THR A 173 -5.88 -0.40 -7.18
N THR A 174 -6.28 0.85 -6.95
CA THR A 174 -7.04 1.27 -5.77
C THR A 174 -8.32 1.97 -6.21
N ASN A 175 -9.47 1.44 -5.79
CA ASN A 175 -10.79 2.00 -6.07
C ASN A 175 -11.47 2.41 -4.77
N VAL A 176 -11.90 3.66 -4.66
CA VAL A 176 -12.54 4.19 -3.46
C VAL A 176 -13.88 4.81 -3.78
N VAL A 177 -14.90 4.43 -3.01
CA VAL A 177 -16.22 5.07 -3.02
C VAL A 177 -16.48 5.69 -1.66
N MET A 178 -16.81 6.97 -1.65
CA MET A 178 -16.96 7.76 -0.43
C MET A 178 -18.39 8.23 -0.22
N ASP A 179 -18.95 7.95 0.95
CA ASP A 179 -20.25 8.43 1.39
C ASP A 179 -20.14 9.81 2.10
N ALA A 180 -21.27 10.33 2.59
CA ALA A 180 -21.39 11.68 3.14
C ALA A 180 -20.46 11.89 4.36
N ASN A 181 -19.78 13.06 4.38
CA ASN A 181 -18.87 13.48 5.46
C ASN A 181 -17.73 12.49 5.75
N SER A 182 -17.47 11.55 4.88
CA SER A 182 -16.35 10.62 5.02
C SER A 182 -15.02 11.27 4.64
N LYS A 183 -13.93 10.72 5.16
CA LYS A 183 -12.57 11.22 4.92
C LYS A 183 -11.66 10.09 4.44
N LEU A 184 -10.88 10.38 3.42
CA LEU A 184 -9.84 9.49 2.91
C LEU A 184 -8.48 10.18 3.00
N PHE A 185 -7.49 9.47 3.57
CA PHE A 185 -6.09 9.85 3.53
C PHE A 185 -5.30 8.72 2.86
N VAL A 186 -4.58 9.04 1.81
CA VAL A 186 -3.67 8.10 1.13
C VAL A 186 -2.26 8.65 1.19
N LEU A 187 -1.33 7.83 1.67
CA LEU A 187 0.10 8.07 1.58
C LEU A 187 0.73 6.88 0.87
N GLU A 188 1.20 7.10 -0.35
CA GLU A 188 1.96 6.12 -1.10
C GLU A 188 3.43 6.49 -1.10
N ARG A 189 4.31 5.54 -0.78
CA ARG A 189 5.76 5.68 -0.81
C ARG A 189 6.36 4.59 -1.68
N LEU A 190 6.93 4.98 -2.79
CA LEU A 190 7.40 4.07 -3.83
C LEU A 190 8.85 4.36 -4.20
N MET A 191 9.67 3.32 -4.26
CA MET A 191 11.00 3.39 -4.83
C MET A 191 11.22 2.27 -5.84
N THR A 192 11.77 2.61 -6.99
CA THR A 192 12.20 1.65 -8.00
C THR A 192 13.67 1.89 -8.36
N ASP A 193 14.41 0.83 -8.62
CA ASP A 193 15.83 0.87 -9.00
C ASP A 193 16.13 -0.16 -10.11
N GLY A 194 17.23 0.03 -10.82
CA GLY A 194 17.62 -0.85 -11.92
C GLY A 194 16.59 -0.82 -13.06
N ASP A 195 16.05 -1.98 -13.42
CA ASP A 195 15.04 -2.14 -14.49
C ASP A 195 13.62 -2.34 -13.94
N GLN A 196 13.38 -2.03 -12.67
CA GLN A 196 12.09 -2.20 -11.99
C GLN A 196 11.01 -1.31 -12.59
N LYS A 197 9.77 -1.80 -12.56
CA LYS A 197 8.60 -1.11 -13.11
C LYS A 197 7.48 -1.03 -12.08
N ALA A 198 6.88 0.16 -11.95
CA ALA A 198 5.72 0.35 -11.09
C ALA A 198 4.66 1.20 -11.77
N GLU A 199 3.43 0.72 -11.70
CA GLU A 199 2.24 1.44 -12.13
C GLU A 199 1.26 1.48 -10.97
N SER A 200 0.74 2.67 -10.65
CA SER A 200 -0.22 2.86 -9.56
C SER A 200 -1.41 3.66 -10.07
N ASP A 201 -2.55 2.98 -10.11
CA ASP A 201 -3.84 3.54 -10.47
C ASP A 201 -4.69 3.73 -9.22
N ILE A 202 -5.16 4.95 -8.96
CA ILE A 202 -6.09 5.25 -7.89
C ILE A 202 -7.31 6.01 -8.41
N GLU A 203 -8.50 5.44 -8.24
CA GLU A 203 -9.76 6.14 -8.54
C GLU A 203 -10.53 6.41 -7.25
N VAL A 204 -10.85 7.68 -6.99
CA VAL A 204 -11.64 8.11 -5.84
C VAL A 204 -12.95 8.75 -6.30
N CYS A 205 -14.08 8.13 -5.95
CA CYS A 205 -15.42 8.57 -6.29
C CYS A 205 -16.11 9.15 -5.06
N MET A 206 -16.19 10.47 -4.98
CA MET A 206 -16.84 11.21 -3.88
C MET A 206 -18.32 11.40 -4.16
N ASN A 207 -19.13 10.41 -3.72
CA ASN A 207 -20.59 10.39 -3.94
C ASN A 207 -21.33 11.22 -2.90
N GLY A 208 -20.86 11.23 -1.64
CA GLY A 208 -21.51 11.85 -0.52
C GLY A 208 -21.15 13.32 -0.34
N SER A 209 -22.09 14.13 0.09
CA SER A 209 -21.86 15.55 0.41
C SER A 209 -20.94 15.68 1.63
N GLY A 210 -20.02 16.63 1.60
CA GLY A 210 -19.06 16.89 2.68
C GLY A 210 -17.89 15.90 2.75
N SER A 211 -17.77 14.99 1.80
CA SER A 211 -16.63 14.07 1.72
C SER A 211 -15.33 14.80 1.36
N SER A 212 -14.20 14.30 1.89
CA SER A 212 -12.89 14.88 1.60
C SER A 212 -11.82 13.81 1.40
N ALA A 213 -10.95 13.99 0.41
CA ALA A 213 -9.84 13.09 0.11
C ALA A 213 -8.51 13.85 0.03
N GLN A 214 -7.48 13.29 0.66
CA GLN A 214 -6.10 13.72 0.49
C GLN A 214 -5.27 12.54 0.01
N ILE A 215 -4.64 12.70 -1.15
CA ILE A 215 -3.82 11.65 -1.78
C ILE A 215 -2.43 12.22 -1.97
N ILE A 216 -1.44 11.61 -1.34
CA ILE A 216 -0.04 11.98 -1.44
C ILE A 216 0.73 10.78 -1.97
N SER A 217 1.36 10.93 -3.14
CA SER A 217 2.30 9.95 -3.68
C SER A 217 3.69 10.54 -3.66
N ARG A 218 4.62 9.89 -2.95
CA ARG A 218 6.04 10.21 -2.93
C ARG A 218 6.82 9.08 -3.56
N SER A 219 7.58 9.37 -4.60
CA SER A 219 8.30 8.32 -5.30
C SER A 219 9.73 8.69 -5.66
N VAL A 220 10.60 7.67 -5.73
CA VAL A 220 11.98 7.79 -6.16
C VAL A 220 12.25 6.76 -7.25
N GLY A 221 12.63 7.24 -8.44
CA GLY A 221 13.10 6.39 -9.53
C GLY A 221 14.61 6.47 -9.68
N LYS A 222 15.29 5.31 -9.76
CA LYS A 222 16.73 5.19 -9.91
C LYS A 222 17.10 4.16 -11.00
N GLY A 223 18.31 4.24 -11.54
CA GLY A 223 18.78 3.36 -12.61
C GLY A 223 18.03 3.61 -13.92
N ASN A 224 17.51 2.56 -14.56
CA ASN A 224 16.67 2.60 -15.76
C ASN A 224 15.18 2.35 -15.44
N SER A 225 14.80 2.46 -14.17
CA SER A 225 13.46 2.10 -13.72
C SER A 225 12.37 3.02 -14.29
N SER A 226 11.14 2.55 -14.26
CA SER A 226 10.00 3.34 -14.72
C SER A 226 8.85 3.30 -13.72
N GLN A 227 8.22 4.47 -13.52
CA GLN A 227 7.05 4.62 -12.67
C GLN A 227 5.99 5.46 -13.39
N VAL A 228 4.72 5.04 -13.24
CA VAL A 228 3.58 5.83 -13.70
C VAL A 228 2.52 5.86 -12.60
N PHE A 229 2.04 7.05 -12.28
CA PHE A 229 0.96 7.27 -11.32
C PHE A 229 -0.25 7.88 -12.02
N HIS A 230 -1.40 7.21 -11.94
CA HIS A 230 -2.67 7.64 -12.54
C HIS A 230 -3.72 7.95 -11.45
N PRO A 231 -3.68 9.13 -10.83
CA PRO A 231 -4.70 9.53 -9.87
C PRO A 231 -5.94 10.05 -10.59
N LYS A 232 -7.10 9.50 -10.25
CA LYS A 232 -8.40 9.93 -10.75
C LYS A 232 -9.31 10.31 -9.61
N ALA A 233 -9.84 11.54 -9.60
CA ALA A 233 -10.80 12.02 -8.63
C ALA A 233 -12.10 12.46 -9.30
N VAL A 234 -13.22 11.94 -8.82
CA VAL A 234 -14.58 12.23 -9.33
C VAL A 234 -15.44 12.82 -8.22
N GLY A 235 -15.69 14.11 -8.27
CA GLY A 235 -16.58 14.82 -7.33
C GLY A 235 -18.00 14.87 -7.84
N LYS A 236 -18.91 14.05 -7.28
CA LYS A 236 -20.33 14.00 -7.67
C LYS A 236 -21.23 14.83 -6.79
N ASN A 237 -20.71 15.42 -5.71
CA ASN A 237 -21.44 16.24 -4.77
C ASN A 237 -20.54 17.37 -4.24
N LYS A 238 -21.00 18.18 -3.27
CA LYS A 238 -20.14 19.11 -2.52
C LYS A 238 -19.05 18.30 -1.83
N CYS A 239 -17.80 18.42 -2.29
CA CYS A 239 -16.67 17.64 -1.80
C CYS A 239 -15.36 18.39 -2.01
N HIS A 240 -14.29 17.90 -1.37
CA HIS A 240 -12.96 18.45 -1.54
C HIS A 240 -11.95 17.31 -1.74
N ALA A 241 -11.07 17.45 -2.74
CA ALA A 241 -9.93 16.56 -2.89
C ALA A 241 -8.65 17.35 -3.16
N HIS A 242 -7.55 16.87 -2.58
CA HIS A 242 -6.21 17.35 -2.85
C HIS A 242 -5.32 16.15 -3.21
N ILE A 243 -4.73 16.20 -4.40
CA ILE A 243 -3.82 15.18 -4.91
C ILE A 243 -2.45 15.82 -5.05
N GLN A 244 -1.45 15.23 -4.42
CA GLN A 244 -0.06 15.68 -4.47
C GLN A 244 0.83 14.53 -4.96
N CYS A 245 1.63 14.81 -6.00
CA CYS A 245 2.54 13.84 -6.60
C CYS A 245 3.95 14.41 -6.62
N ASP A 246 4.78 13.96 -5.67
CA ASP A 246 6.16 14.41 -5.57
C ASP A 246 7.11 13.26 -5.94
N SER A 247 8.08 13.53 -6.83
CA SER A 247 9.00 12.50 -7.28
C SER A 247 10.42 12.99 -7.43
N ILE A 248 11.37 12.16 -7.02
CA ILE A 248 12.80 12.34 -7.29
C ILE A 248 13.22 11.38 -8.40
N ILE A 249 13.86 11.93 -9.44
CA ILE A 249 14.42 11.16 -10.56
C ILE A 249 15.94 11.17 -10.46
N MET A 250 16.53 9.97 -10.53
CA MET A 250 17.97 9.76 -10.56
C MET A 250 18.34 8.93 -11.79
N ASP A 251 19.59 9.05 -12.23
CA ASP A 251 20.17 8.32 -13.36
C ASP A 251 19.35 8.48 -14.66
N HIS A 252 18.82 7.40 -15.20
CA HIS A 252 18.01 7.33 -16.43
C HIS A 252 16.55 6.94 -16.14
N ALA A 253 16.13 6.96 -14.87
CA ALA A 253 14.78 6.60 -14.49
C ALA A 253 13.72 7.50 -15.14
N GLN A 254 12.55 6.94 -15.36
CA GLN A 254 11.40 7.65 -15.93
C GLN A 254 10.25 7.63 -14.93
N VAL A 255 9.74 8.81 -14.59
CA VAL A 255 8.59 8.96 -13.69
C VAL A 255 7.56 9.85 -14.34
N GLY A 256 6.32 9.39 -14.40
CA GLY A 256 5.18 10.13 -14.94
C GLY A 256 4.00 10.18 -14.00
N SER A 257 3.25 11.29 -14.01
CA SER A 257 1.94 11.41 -13.36
C SER A 257 0.92 11.85 -14.41
N ILE A 258 -0.21 11.12 -14.49
CA ILE A 258 -1.28 11.36 -15.46
C ILE A 258 -2.59 11.54 -14.71
N PRO A 259 -2.88 12.73 -14.15
CA PRO A 259 -4.08 12.95 -13.34
C PRO A 259 -5.34 13.11 -14.19
N GLU A 260 -6.46 12.58 -13.68
CA GLU A 260 -7.80 12.81 -14.20
C GLU A 260 -8.69 13.44 -13.14
N ILE A 261 -9.27 14.60 -13.42
CA ILE A 261 -10.17 15.32 -12.51
C ILE A 261 -11.53 15.52 -13.15
N GLN A 262 -12.56 15.06 -12.46
CA GLN A 262 -13.97 15.24 -12.89
C GLN A 262 -14.78 15.92 -11.77
N ALA A 263 -15.03 17.23 -11.87
CA ALA A 263 -15.96 17.94 -11.01
C ALA A 263 -17.36 17.91 -11.63
N LYS A 264 -18.24 17.06 -11.09
CA LYS A 264 -19.63 16.88 -11.57
C LYS A 264 -20.67 17.67 -10.76
N HIS A 265 -20.22 18.46 -9.79
CA HIS A 265 -21.05 19.32 -8.94
C HIS A 265 -20.38 20.70 -8.82
N VAL A 266 -21.18 21.75 -8.74
CA VAL A 266 -20.69 23.14 -8.68
C VAL A 266 -19.84 23.46 -7.44
N ASP A 267 -20.09 22.75 -6.34
CA ASP A 267 -19.33 22.86 -5.08
C ASP A 267 -18.26 21.75 -4.93
N ALA A 268 -17.93 21.03 -5.99
CA ALA A 268 -16.81 20.11 -5.97
C ALA A 268 -15.48 20.87 -6.19
N ALA A 269 -14.59 20.83 -5.21
CA ALA A 269 -13.27 21.45 -5.28
C ALA A 269 -12.19 20.35 -5.29
N ILE A 270 -11.53 20.18 -6.43
CA ILE A 270 -10.48 19.17 -6.62
C ILE A 270 -9.22 19.87 -7.11
N ILE A 271 -8.11 19.67 -6.37
CA ILE A 271 -6.82 20.28 -6.66
C ILE A 271 -5.81 19.16 -6.91
N HIS A 272 -4.97 19.34 -7.92
CA HIS A 272 -3.81 18.49 -8.16
C HIS A 272 -2.54 19.35 -8.21
N GLU A 273 -1.49 18.87 -7.51
CA GLU A 273 -0.15 19.44 -7.52
C GLU A 273 0.86 18.34 -7.86
N ALA A 274 1.90 18.68 -8.62
CA ALA A 274 2.96 17.74 -8.94
C ALA A 274 4.32 18.43 -8.93
N ALA A 275 5.31 17.82 -8.29
CA ALA A 275 6.70 18.22 -8.32
C ALA A 275 7.57 17.01 -8.68
N ILE A 276 8.08 16.99 -9.92
CA ILE A 276 8.95 15.92 -10.41
C ILE A 276 10.29 16.53 -10.78
N GLY A 277 11.37 16.09 -10.12
CA GLY A 277 12.68 16.67 -10.35
C GLY A 277 13.84 15.82 -9.84
N ARG A 278 15.04 16.38 -9.92
CA ARG A 278 16.27 15.77 -9.40
C ARG A 278 16.58 16.31 -8.01
N ILE A 279 17.42 15.60 -7.28
CA ILE A 279 17.99 16.10 -6.02
C ILE A 279 18.72 17.42 -6.30
N ASN A 280 18.52 18.40 -5.45
CA ASN A 280 19.16 19.70 -5.58
C ASN A 280 20.64 19.62 -5.21
N ASP A 281 21.52 20.07 -6.12
CA ASP A 281 22.98 20.08 -5.94
C ASP A 281 23.42 20.83 -4.68
N GLU A 282 22.70 21.89 -4.29
CA GLU A 282 23.01 22.63 -3.05
C GLU A 282 22.75 21.80 -1.78
N GLN A 283 21.71 20.97 -1.79
CA GLN A 283 21.42 20.07 -0.67
C GLN A 283 22.50 18.99 -0.56
N LEU A 284 22.89 18.38 -1.68
CA LEU A 284 24.00 17.42 -1.73
C LEU A 284 25.30 18.06 -1.23
N LEU A 285 25.63 19.26 -1.74
CA LEU A 285 26.84 19.96 -1.34
C LEU A 285 26.87 20.25 0.16
N LYS A 286 25.77 20.71 0.74
CA LYS A 286 25.66 20.95 2.18
C LYS A 286 25.94 19.70 3.01
N LEU A 287 25.35 18.57 2.67
CA LEU A 287 25.59 17.31 3.38
C LEU A 287 27.04 16.83 3.22
N ARG A 288 27.61 16.97 2.03
CA ARG A 288 29.03 16.65 1.77
C ARG A 288 29.99 17.53 2.56
N THR A 289 29.68 18.82 2.78
CA THR A 289 30.51 19.70 3.65
C THR A 289 30.45 19.30 5.11
N LEU A 290 29.45 18.51 5.54
CA LEU A 290 29.38 17.89 6.87
C LEU A 290 30.13 16.55 6.97
N GLY A 291 30.84 16.14 5.91
CA GLY A 291 31.68 14.94 5.89
C GLY A 291 31.05 13.69 5.29
N MET A 292 29.84 13.77 4.74
CA MET A 292 29.19 12.66 4.06
C MET A 292 29.79 12.43 2.67
N THR A 293 29.87 11.19 2.24
CA THR A 293 30.08 10.85 0.84
C THR A 293 28.84 11.23 0.03
N GLU A 294 28.95 11.29 -1.29
CA GLU A 294 27.83 11.60 -2.17
C GLU A 294 26.69 10.59 -2.01
N ALA A 295 27.02 9.29 -1.99
CA ALA A 295 26.04 8.23 -1.80
C ALA A 295 25.33 8.29 -0.42
N GLU A 296 26.05 8.62 0.64
CA GLU A 296 25.42 8.82 1.97
C GLU A 296 24.48 10.02 1.98
N ALA A 297 24.87 11.13 1.34
CA ALA A 297 24.04 12.33 1.24
C ALA A 297 22.78 12.06 0.42
N GLU A 298 22.87 11.37 -0.71
CA GLU A 298 21.72 10.93 -1.51
C GLU A 298 20.76 10.06 -0.67
N ASN A 299 21.28 9.04 0.02
CA ASN A 299 20.46 8.15 0.84
C ASN A 299 19.71 8.90 1.93
N VAL A 300 20.36 9.84 2.63
CA VAL A 300 19.72 10.66 3.66
C VAL A 300 18.58 11.51 3.07
N ILE A 301 18.77 12.08 1.87
CA ILE A 301 17.72 12.87 1.21
C ILE A 301 16.55 11.95 0.83
N ILE A 302 16.81 10.78 0.25
CA ILE A 302 15.80 9.82 -0.18
C ILE A 302 15.00 9.30 1.03
N GLU A 303 15.66 8.90 2.10
CA GLU A 303 15.00 8.41 3.31
C GLU A 303 14.08 9.47 3.93
N ASN A 304 14.55 10.73 4.02
CA ASN A 304 13.71 11.83 4.51
C ASN A 304 12.55 12.16 3.57
N PHE A 305 12.73 12.03 2.27
CA PHE A 305 11.68 12.29 1.29
C PHE A 305 10.58 11.22 1.34
N LEU A 306 10.96 9.96 1.58
CA LEU A 306 10.05 8.82 1.67
C LEU A 306 9.53 8.56 3.10
N SER A 307 9.91 9.35 4.08
CA SER A 307 9.46 9.22 5.49
C SER A 307 8.05 9.73 5.75
#